data_20cab5cd474d59dcdd4229f462d35b89
#
_entry.id   20cab5cd474d59dcdd4229f462d35b89
#
_cell.length_a   1.000
_cell.length_b   1.000
_cell.length_c   1.000
_cell.angle_alpha   90.00
_cell.angle_beta   90.00
_cell.angle_gamma   90.00
#
_symmetry.space_group_name_H-M   'P 1'
#
loop_
_entity.id
_entity.type
_entity.pdbx_description
1 polymer ?
#
loop_
_entity_poly.entity_id
_entity_poly.type
_entity_poly.pdbx_seq_one_letter_code
_entity_poly.pdbx_strand_id
1 'polypeptide(L)'
;FFYKLKSSCKKEWSEYTNHKFLSDLVSNKLPDKNFKSYLVQDYVFLQQFLKILALSVYKSNSFEEINRSVNFIKGIDHEIKLHINYCKKWKIPLKSLNNIVVEKANSSYTDYVLGVGKNGDNLDIFSCLSVCIIGYGEIGFNLSKIKNWKKSKYSSWIKMYSSKEYQQVAK
;
A
#
# COMPACT_ATOMS: atom_id res chain seq x y z
N PHE A 1 12.85 -9.53 -13.04
CA PHE A 1 12.84 -10.21 -11.74
C PHE A 1 11.42 -10.39 -11.21
N PHE A 2 10.67 -9.30 -11.00
CA PHE A 2 9.32 -9.33 -10.42
C PHE A 2 8.33 -10.24 -11.16
N TYR A 3 8.35 -10.26 -12.49
CA TYR A 3 7.50 -11.14 -13.28
C TYR A 3 7.73 -12.64 -12.99
N LYS A 4 8.96 -13.04 -12.70
CA LYS A 4 9.27 -14.42 -12.29
C LYS A 4 8.67 -14.72 -10.91
N LEU A 5 8.82 -13.81 -9.94
CA LEU A 5 8.22 -13.95 -8.61
C LEU A 5 6.69 -14.05 -8.70
N LYS A 6 6.06 -13.13 -9.43
CA LYS A 6 4.61 -13.17 -9.67
C LYS A 6 4.17 -14.48 -10.33
N SER A 7 4.98 -15.02 -11.24
CA SER A 7 4.66 -16.28 -11.93
C SER A 7 4.75 -17.50 -11.00
N SER A 8 5.58 -17.46 -9.95
CA SER A 8 5.70 -18.54 -8.98
C SER A 8 4.58 -18.56 -7.93
N CYS A 9 3.83 -17.44 -7.76
CA CYS A 9 2.72 -17.30 -6.82
C CYS A 9 1.44 -16.79 -7.50
N LYS A 10 1.11 -17.31 -8.67
CA LYS A 10 -0.03 -16.84 -9.50
C LYS A 10 -1.36 -16.86 -8.77
N LYS A 11 -1.59 -17.90 -7.96
CA LYS A 11 -2.84 -18.08 -7.22
C LYS A 11 -2.97 -16.98 -6.17
N GLU A 12 -1.98 -16.83 -5.32
CA GLU A 12 -1.94 -15.85 -4.23
C GLU A 12 -2.00 -14.42 -4.79
N TRP A 13 -1.26 -14.16 -5.86
CA TRP A 13 -1.31 -12.87 -6.54
C TRP A 13 -2.69 -12.54 -7.10
N SER A 14 -3.36 -13.54 -7.71
CA SER A 14 -4.71 -13.38 -8.22
C SER A 14 -5.73 -13.18 -7.11
N GLU A 15 -5.63 -13.91 -6.00
CA GLU A 15 -6.50 -13.75 -4.82
C GLU A 15 -6.33 -12.35 -4.20
N TYR A 16 -5.12 -11.83 -4.15
CA TYR A 16 -4.82 -10.47 -3.69
C TYR A 16 -5.38 -9.40 -4.62
N THR A 17 -5.05 -9.46 -5.92
CA THR A 17 -5.38 -8.39 -6.87
C THR A 17 -6.82 -8.44 -7.39
N ASN A 18 -7.54 -9.54 -7.16
CA ASN A 18 -8.96 -9.72 -7.52
C ASN A 18 -9.85 -9.99 -6.30
N HIS A 19 -9.41 -9.60 -5.10
CA HIS A 19 -10.17 -9.83 -3.88
C HIS A 19 -11.57 -9.18 -3.96
N LYS A 20 -12.58 -9.83 -3.34
CA LYS A 20 -13.97 -9.36 -3.32
C LYS A 20 -14.14 -7.91 -2.86
N PHE A 21 -13.32 -7.43 -1.94
CA PHE A 21 -13.28 -6.03 -1.52
C PHE A 21 -13.20 -5.08 -2.71
N LEU A 22 -12.38 -5.40 -3.72
CA LEU A 22 -12.15 -4.55 -4.89
C LEU A 22 -13.35 -4.52 -5.84
N SER A 23 -13.97 -5.68 -6.08
CA SER A 23 -15.19 -5.76 -6.89
C SER A 23 -16.38 -5.06 -6.22
N ASP A 24 -16.50 -5.17 -4.91
CA ASP A 24 -17.52 -4.46 -4.14
C ASP A 24 -17.27 -2.94 -4.10
N LEU A 25 -15.99 -2.54 -4.03
CA LEU A 25 -15.56 -1.13 -4.06
C LEU A 25 -15.94 -0.47 -5.39
N VAL A 26 -15.62 -1.07 -6.52
CA VAL A 26 -15.92 -0.47 -7.83
C VAL A 26 -17.42 -0.45 -8.15
N SER A 27 -18.18 -1.44 -7.64
CA SER A 27 -19.63 -1.58 -7.85
C SER A 27 -20.52 -0.87 -6.81
N ASN A 28 -19.93 -0.11 -5.87
CA ASN A 28 -20.61 0.52 -4.74
C ASN A 28 -21.29 -0.44 -3.74
N LYS A 29 -20.95 -1.73 -3.76
CA LYS A 29 -21.47 -2.72 -2.82
C LYS A 29 -20.69 -2.79 -1.51
N LEU A 30 -19.47 -2.25 -1.49
CA LEU A 30 -18.64 -2.22 -0.28
C LEU A 30 -19.29 -1.34 0.78
N PRO A 31 -19.57 -1.86 2.00
CA PRO A 31 -20.10 -1.04 3.10
C PRO A 31 -19.08 0.02 3.53
N ASP A 32 -19.57 1.23 3.87
CA ASP A 32 -18.72 2.33 4.34
C ASP A 32 -17.86 1.96 5.55
N LYS A 33 -18.42 1.16 6.47
CA LYS A 33 -17.68 0.69 7.64
C LYS A 33 -16.42 -0.13 7.27
N ASN A 34 -16.52 -0.95 6.24
CA ASN A 34 -15.39 -1.79 5.79
C ASN A 34 -14.30 -0.93 5.13
N PHE A 35 -14.71 0.08 4.35
CA PHE A 35 -13.75 1.00 3.77
C PHE A 35 -13.08 1.88 4.83
N LYS A 36 -13.81 2.32 5.84
CA LYS A 36 -13.25 3.07 6.98
C LYS A 36 -12.28 2.21 7.79
N SER A 37 -12.62 0.94 8.05
CA SER A 37 -11.71 0.00 8.72
C SER A 37 -10.43 -0.19 7.91
N TYR A 38 -10.55 -0.38 6.59
CA TYR A 38 -9.39 -0.44 5.69
C TYR A 38 -8.52 0.83 5.83
N LEU A 39 -9.10 2.03 5.77
CA LEU A 39 -8.33 3.28 5.89
C LEU A 39 -7.58 3.39 7.23
N VAL A 40 -8.19 2.94 8.32
CA VAL A 40 -7.55 2.94 9.64
C VAL A 40 -6.37 1.97 9.68
N GLN A 41 -6.54 0.77 9.16
CA GLN A 41 -5.46 -0.23 9.10
C GLN A 41 -4.33 0.18 8.16
N ASP A 42 -4.66 0.81 7.05
CA ASP A 42 -3.71 1.32 6.07
C ASP A 42 -2.84 2.45 6.65
N TYR A 43 -3.42 3.31 7.51
CA TYR A 43 -2.64 4.32 8.23
C TYR A 43 -1.54 3.71 9.10
N VAL A 44 -1.86 2.64 9.84
CA VAL A 44 -0.86 1.91 10.64
C VAL A 44 0.17 1.24 9.75
N PHE A 45 -0.28 0.63 8.65
CA PHE A 45 0.59 0.01 7.68
C PHE A 45 1.62 0.99 7.13
N LEU A 46 1.22 2.19 6.69
CA LEU A 46 2.12 3.22 6.18
C LEU A 46 3.17 3.66 7.21
N GLN A 47 2.83 3.71 8.51
CA GLN A 47 3.80 3.99 9.56
C GLN A 47 4.86 2.88 9.69
N GLN A 48 4.46 1.61 9.60
CA GLN A 48 5.41 0.50 9.62
C GLN A 48 6.28 0.49 8.36
N PHE A 49 5.71 0.85 7.21
CA PHE A 49 6.43 1.01 5.96
C PHE A 49 7.58 2.03 6.09
N LEU A 50 7.32 3.19 6.73
CA LEU A 50 8.36 4.19 7.02
C LEU A 50 9.49 3.62 7.88
N LYS A 51 9.16 2.84 8.92
CA LYS A 51 10.18 2.22 9.78
C LYS A 51 11.06 1.24 9.00
N ILE A 52 10.46 0.46 8.10
CA ILE A 52 11.19 -0.48 7.25
C ILE A 52 12.09 0.27 6.27
N LEU A 53 11.64 1.38 5.68
CA LEU A 53 12.45 2.22 4.82
C LEU A 53 13.60 2.91 5.59
N ALA A 54 13.38 3.30 6.85
CA ALA A 54 14.45 3.82 7.69
C ALA A 54 15.54 2.77 7.96
N LEU A 55 15.14 1.49 8.09
CA LEU A 55 16.09 0.38 8.17
C LEU A 55 16.87 0.20 6.86
N SER A 56 16.26 0.43 5.70
CA SER A 56 16.98 0.39 4.42
C SER A 56 18.01 1.51 4.31
N VAL A 57 17.74 2.70 4.85
CA VAL A 57 18.75 3.78 4.97
C VAL A 57 19.93 3.33 5.82
N TYR A 58 19.65 2.75 6.99
CA TYR A 58 20.69 2.24 7.90
C TYR A 58 21.61 1.18 7.24
N LYS A 59 21.03 0.32 6.40
CA LYS A 59 21.74 -0.78 5.71
C LYS A 59 22.39 -0.37 4.39
N SER A 60 22.22 0.85 3.94
CA SER A 60 22.80 1.35 2.69
C SER A 60 24.32 1.51 2.80
N ASN A 61 25.03 1.06 1.77
CA ASN A 61 26.49 1.10 1.71
C ASN A 61 27.03 2.27 0.87
N SER A 62 26.17 3.04 0.22
CA SER A 62 26.56 4.18 -0.60
C SER A 62 25.59 5.36 -0.42
N PHE A 63 26.07 6.56 -0.72
CA PHE A 63 25.23 7.76 -0.71
C PHE A 63 24.08 7.69 -1.71
N GLU A 64 24.28 7.03 -2.84
CA GLU A 64 23.23 6.81 -3.84
C GLU A 64 22.09 5.92 -3.29
N GLU A 65 22.42 4.81 -2.62
CA GLU A 65 21.44 3.95 -1.96
C GLU A 65 20.69 4.69 -0.85
N ILE A 66 21.41 5.47 -0.02
CA ILE A 66 20.81 6.32 1.00
C ILE A 66 19.78 7.27 0.38
N ASN A 67 20.18 8.01 -0.67
CA ASN A 67 19.30 8.95 -1.35
C ASN A 67 18.07 8.28 -1.94
N ARG A 68 18.22 7.09 -2.51
CA ARG A 68 17.10 6.31 -3.03
C ARG A 68 16.10 5.99 -1.92
N SER A 69 16.56 5.46 -0.81
CA SER A 69 15.73 5.11 0.35
C SER A 69 15.05 6.35 0.97
N VAL A 70 15.79 7.47 1.08
CA VAL A 70 15.25 8.76 1.56
C VAL A 70 14.16 9.30 0.63
N ASN A 71 14.29 9.14 -0.67
CA ASN A 71 13.25 9.56 -1.62
C ASN A 71 11.98 8.70 -1.49
N PHE A 72 12.10 7.40 -1.25
CA PHE A 72 10.95 6.56 -0.91
C PHE A 72 10.29 7.01 0.40
N ILE A 73 11.06 7.32 1.44
CA ILE A 73 10.53 7.85 2.71
C ILE A 73 9.72 9.13 2.47
N LYS A 74 10.23 10.08 1.67
CA LYS A 74 9.51 11.30 1.32
C LYS A 74 8.19 11.01 0.59
N GLY A 75 8.20 10.02 -0.30
CA GLY A 75 6.99 9.57 -0.99
C GLY A 75 5.93 9.04 -0.02
N ILE A 76 6.32 8.18 0.92
CA ILE A 76 5.40 7.62 1.93
C ILE A 76 4.93 8.70 2.92
N ASP A 77 5.78 9.62 3.35
CA ASP A 77 5.37 10.77 4.19
C ASP A 77 4.29 11.61 3.48
N HIS A 78 4.47 11.87 2.19
CA HIS A 78 3.44 12.54 1.39
C HIS A 78 2.14 11.72 1.31
N GLU A 79 2.23 10.43 1.10
CA GLU A 79 1.07 9.51 1.06
C GLU A 79 0.32 9.51 2.40
N ILE A 80 1.02 9.47 3.53
CA ILE A 80 0.40 9.57 4.87
C ILE A 80 -0.39 10.87 5.02
N LYS A 81 0.14 11.99 4.56
CA LYS A 81 -0.57 13.29 4.61
C LYS A 81 -1.83 13.29 3.77
N LEU A 82 -1.79 12.72 2.57
CA LEU A 82 -2.97 12.52 1.71
C LEU A 82 -3.97 11.57 2.39
N HIS A 83 -3.48 10.51 2.99
CA HIS A 83 -4.29 9.51 3.69
C HIS A 83 -5.05 10.13 4.89
N ILE A 84 -4.40 10.95 5.70
CA ILE A 84 -5.04 11.71 6.79
C ILE A 84 -6.18 12.59 6.24
N ASN A 85 -5.96 13.28 5.12
CA ASN A 85 -7.01 14.08 4.48
C ASN A 85 -8.16 13.20 3.96
N TYR A 86 -7.85 12.00 3.50
CA TYR A 86 -8.83 11.02 3.09
C TYR A 86 -9.68 10.53 4.28
N CYS A 87 -9.04 10.23 5.41
CA CYS A 87 -9.72 9.87 6.65
C CYS A 87 -10.70 10.99 7.10
N LYS A 88 -10.28 12.27 7.01
CA LYS A 88 -11.17 13.41 7.31
C LYS A 88 -12.41 13.44 6.43
N LYS A 89 -12.26 13.25 5.10
CA LYS A 89 -13.40 13.19 4.16
C LYS A 89 -14.38 12.09 4.52
N TRP A 90 -13.89 10.97 5.00
CA TRP A 90 -14.68 9.83 5.43
C TRP A 90 -15.19 9.95 6.88
N LYS A 91 -15.00 11.11 7.51
CA LYS A 91 -15.43 11.38 8.89
C LYS A 91 -14.87 10.38 9.91
N ILE A 92 -13.62 9.97 9.71
CA ILE A 92 -12.86 9.16 10.67
C ILE A 92 -12.21 10.13 11.66
N PRO A 93 -12.52 10.03 12.97
CA PRO A 93 -11.92 10.90 13.97
C PRO A 93 -10.40 10.69 14.04
N LEU A 94 -9.61 11.76 13.90
CA LEU A 94 -8.14 11.64 13.96
C LEU A 94 -7.65 11.10 15.29
N LYS A 95 -8.37 11.36 16.38
CA LYS A 95 -8.07 10.81 17.72
C LYS A 95 -8.15 9.27 17.74
N SER A 96 -8.99 8.66 16.89
CA SER A 96 -9.07 7.20 16.78
C SER A 96 -7.84 6.58 16.11
N LEU A 97 -7.02 7.39 15.43
CA LEU A 97 -5.77 6.93 14.82
C LEU A 97 -4.62 6.79 15.84
N ASN A 98 -4.80 7.21 17.08
CA ASN A 98 -3.76 7.11 18.12
C ASN A 98 -3.79 5.78 18.89
N ASN A 99 -4.95 5.11 18.92
CA ASN A 99 -5.15 3.87 19.69
C ASN A 99 -5.82 2.80 18.82
N ILE A 100 -5.18 2.49 17.69
CA ILE A 100 -5.70 1.51 16.73
C ILE A 100 -5.36 0.11 17.23
N VAL A 101 -6.38 -0.76 17.33
CA VAL A 101 -6.16 -2.20 17.41
C VAL A 101 -5.74 -2.68 16.02
N VAL A 102 -4.48 -3.09 15.91
CA VAL A 102 -3.93 -3.57 14.64
C VAL A 102 -4.49 -4.97 14.33
N GLU A 103 -5.09 -5.12 13.17
CA GLU A 103 -5.60 -6.42 12.74
C GLU A 103 -4.46 -7.41 12.47
N LYS A 104 -4.69 -8.70 12.77
CA LYS A 104 -3.68 -9.75 12.65
C LYS A 104 -3.07 -9.83 11.25
N ALA A 105 -3.87 -9.63 10.21
CA ALA A 105 -3.35 -9.64 8.83
C ALA A 105 -2.32 -8.53 8.60
N ASN A 106 -2.56 -7.33 9.14
CA ASN A 106 -1.66 -6.18 9.03
C ASN A 106 -0.38 -6.42 9.83
N SER A 107 -0.50 -6.81 11.12
CA SER A 107 0.68 -7.08 11.94
C SER A 107 1.51 -8.24 11.39
N SER A 108 0.88 -9.34 10.96
CA SER A 108 1.62 -10.49 10.40
C SER A 108 2.46 -10.12 9.19
N TYR A 109 1.92 -9.29 8.27
CA TYR A 109 2.67 -8.85 7.11
C TYR A 109 3.79 -7.87 7.50
N THR A 110 3.49 -6.87 8.31
CA THR A 110 4.48 -5.85 8.70
C THR A 110 5.60 -6.43 9.57
N ASP A 111 5.28 -7.37 10.46
CA ASP A 111 6.28 -8.08 11.27
C ASP A 111 7.17 -8.98 10.42
N TYR A 112 6.59 -9.67 9.41
CA TYR A 112 7.35 -10.44 8.44
C TYR A 112 8.36 -9.56 7.69
N VAL A 113 7.90 -8.45 7.10
CA VAL A 113 8.76 -7.54 6.32
C VAL A 113 9.83 -6.90 7.22
N LEU A 114 9.48 -6.53 8.45
CA LEU A 114 10.45 -6.02 9.43
C LEU A 114 11.49 -7.08 9.81
N GLY A 115 11.06 -8.33 9.98
CA GLY A 115 11.96 -9.47 10.24
C GLY A 115 12.94 -9.69 9.10
N VAL A 116 12.44 -9.70 7.86
CA VAL A 116 13.30 -9.76 6.65
C VAL A 116 14.26 -8.58 6.61
N GLY A 117 13.76 -7.36 6.85
CA GLY A 117 14.59 -6.17 6.85
C GLY A 117 15.69 -6.15 7.93
N LYS A 118 15.45 -6.75 9.11
CA LYS A 118 16.45 -6.87 10.16
C LYS A 118 17.59 -7.84 9.80
N ASN A 119 17.26 -8.97 9.19
CA ASN A 119 18.17 -10.08 8.95
C ASN A 119 18.77 -10.09 7.54
N GLY A 120 18.07 -9.53 6.54
CA GLY A 120 18.49 -9.46 5.15
C GLY A 120 19.16 -8.14 4.77
N ASP A 121 19.25 -7.88 3.49
CA ASP A 121 19.80 -6.67 2.90
C ASP A 121 18.73 -5.76 2.28
N ASN A 122 19.16 -4.70 1.58
CA ASN A 122 18.24 -3.77 0.92
C ASN A 122 17.45 -4.43 -0.22
N LEU A 123 18.00 -5.43 -0.90
CA LEU A 123 17.28 -6.15 -1.94
C LEU A 123 16.13 -6.95 -1.36
N ASP A 124 16.33 -7.58 -0.20
CA ASP A 124 15.29 -8.31 0.53
C ASP A 124 14.17 -7.37 0.96
N ILE A 125 14.52 -6.21 1.53
CA ILE A 125 13.56 -5.17 1.93
C ILE A 125 12.71 -4.73 0.74
N PHE A 126 13.34 -4.31 -0.34
CA PHE A 126 12.61 -3.80 -1.51
C PHE A 126 11.82 -4.90 -2.22
N SER A 127 12.28 -6.14 -2.21
CA SER A 127 11.52 -7.28 -2.74
C SER A 127 10.20 -7.48 -1.99
N CYS A 128 10.24 -7.42 -0.65
CA CYS A 128 9.02 -7.51 0.17
C CYS A 128 8.09 -6.31 -0.04
N LEU A 129 8.62 -5.08 -0.08
CA LEU A 129 7.82 -3.87 -0.24
C LEU A 129 7.22 -3.72 -1.66
N SER A 130 7.88 -4.30 -2.68
CA SER A 130 7.40 -4.26 -4.07
C SER A 130 6.01 -4.86 -4.24
N VAL A 131 5.64 -5.85 -3.43
CA VAL A 131 4.31 -6.50 -3.45
C VAL A 131 3.20 -5.47 -3.25
N CYS A 132 3.36 -4.54 -2.31
CA CYS A 132 2.38 -3.49 -2.07
C CYS A 132 2.35 -2.48 -3.22
N ILE A 133 3.49 -1.93 -3.58
CA ILE A 133 3.58 -0.86 -4.58
C ILE A 133 3.05 -1.33 -5.94
N ILE A 134 3.56 -2.48 -6.41
CA ILE A 134 3.18 -3.02 -7.73
C ILE A 134 1.76 -3.58 -7.69
N GLY A 135 1.36 -4.23 -6.58
CA GLY A 135 0.01 -4.77 -6.41
C GLY A 135 -1.06 -3.69 -6.47
N TYR A 136 -0.90 -2.60 -5.72
CA TYR A 136 -1.83 -1.47 -5.78
C TYR A 136 -1.83 -0.78 -7.16
N GLY A 137 -0.68 -0.70 -7.83
CA GLY A 137 -0.60 -0.24 -9.20
C GLY A 137 -1.43 -1.09 -10.16
N GLU A 138 -1.29 -2.41 -10.10
CA GLU A 138 -2.07 -3.35 -10.91
C GLU A 138 -3.57 -3.28 -10.59
N ILE A 139 -3.93 -3.24 -9.31
CA ILE A 139 -5.32 -3.08 -8.86
C ILE A 139 -5.92 -1.79 -9.40
N GLY A 140 -5.28 -0.64 -9.17
CA GLY A 140 -5.76 0.65 -9.64
C GLY A 140 -5.94 0.70 -11.15
N PHE A 141 -4.96 0.19 -11.90
CA PHE A 141 -5.03 0.10 -13.35
C PHE A 141 -6.19 -0.77 -13.83
N ASN A 142 -6.39 -1.95 -13.24
CA ASN A 142 -7.46 -2.87 -13.62
C ASN A 142 -8.84 -2.29 -13.28
N LEU A 143 -9.02 -1.74 -12.09
CA LEU A 143 -10.29 -1.12 -11.69
C LEU A 143 -10.64 0.08 -12.55
N SER A 144 -9.66 0.85 -13.00
CA SER A 144 -9.89 2.02 -13.88
C SER A 144 -10.39 1.66 -15.28
N LYS A 145 -10.27 0.39 -15.69
CA LYS A 145 -10.82 -0.12 -16.97
C LYS A 145 -12.28 -0.59 -16.88
N ILE A 146 -12.79 -0.77 -15.66
CA ILE A 146 -14.16 -1.24 -15.45
C ILE A 146 -15.14 -0.14 -15.87
N LYS A 147 -16.15 -0.48 -16.68
CA LYS A 147 -17.17 0.47 -17.12
C LYS A 147 -17.84 1.14 -15.91
N ASN A 148 -17.97 2.46 -15.95
CA ASN A 148 -18.61 3.27 -14.91
C ASN A 148 -17.87 3.34 -13.55
N TRP A 149 -16.62 2.95 -13.45
CA TRP A 149 -15.84 3.05 -12.20
C TRP A 149 -15.88 4.47 -11.57
N LYS A 150 -15.96 5.52 -12.42
CA LYS A 150 -16.05 6.93 -11.98
C LYS A 150 -17.34 7.24 -11.20
N LYS A 151 -18.37 6.41 -11.30
CA LYS A 151 -19.62 6.52 -10.54
C LYS A 151 -19.52 5.89 -9.15
N SER A 152 -18.45 5.18 -8.87
CA SER A 152 -18.19 4.64 -7.53
C SER A 152 -17.93 5.78 -6.55
N LYS A 153 -18.55 5.72 -5.35
CA LYS A 153 -18.23 6.64 -4.24
C LYS A 153 -16.78 6.56 -3.79
N TYR A 154 -16.09 5.47 -4.17
CA TYR A 154 -14.67 5.22 -3.93
C TYR A 154 -13.79 5.58 -5.14
N SER A 155 -14.33 6.23 -6.15
CA SER A 155 -13.62 6.56 -7.39
C SER A 155 -12.34 7.37 -7.19
N SER A 156 -12.27 8.20 -6.14
CA SER A 156 -11.06 8.94 -5.79
C SER A 156 -9.89 8.01 -5.38
N TRP A 157 -10.19 6.89 -4.70
CA TRP A 157 -9.23 5.85 -4.37
C TRP A 157 -8.71 5.16 -5.64
N ILE A 158 -9.62 4.75 -6.53
CA ILE A 158 -9.25 4.14 -7.82
C ILE A 158 -8.39 5.10 -8.64
N LYS A 159 -8.78 6.38 -8.69
CA LYS A 159 -8.05 7.43 -9.42
C LYS A 159 -6.62 7.59 -8.89
N MET A 160 -6.43 7.53 -7.58
CA MET A 160 -5.11 7.67 -6.95
C MET A 160 -4.16 6.57 -7.46
N TYR A 161 -4.55 5.30 -7.33
CA TYR A 161 -3.69 4.18 -7.72
C TYR A 161 -3.60 3.94 -9.24
N SER A 162 -4.52 4.50 -10.02
CA SER A 162 -4.46 4.49 -11.50
C SER A 162 -3.83 5.76 -12.09
N SER A 163 -3.39 6.72 -11.28
CA SER A 163 -2.76 7.96 -11.75
C SER A 163 -1.43 7.70 -12.45
N LYS A 164 -1.04 8.59 -13.35
CA LYS A 164 0.26 8.48 -14.05
C LYS A 164 1.43 8.44 -13.07
N GLU A 165 1.35 9.25 -12.03
CA GLU A 165 2.36 9.37 -10.98
C GLU A 165 2.54 8.04 -10.26
N TYR A 166 1.44 7.43 -9.77
CA TYR A 166 1.51 6.15 -9.09
C TYR A 166 1.99 5.02 -10.02
N GLN A 167 1.50 4.99 -11.26
CA GLN A 167 1.88 4.00 -12.26
C GLN A 167 3.37 4.09 -12.65
N GLN A 168 3.98 5.28 -12.55
CA GLN A 168 5.44 5.44 -12.74
C GLN A 168 6.24 4.86 -11.59
N VAL A 169 5.74 4.98 -10.35
CA VAL A 169 6.40 4.38 -9.16
C VAL A 169 6.27 2.86 -9.17
N ALA A 170 5.16 2.32 -9.68
CA ALA A 170 4.88 0.87 -9.73
C ALA A 170 5.59 0.13 -10.89
N LYS A 171 6.27 0.81 -11.79
CA LYS A 171 7.06 0.23 -12.90
C LYS A 171 8.50 -0.05 -12.50
#